data_363e552c8c6120ce041bb082a8f314ab
#
_entry.id   363e552c8c6120ce041bb082a8f314ab
#
_cell.length_a   1.000
_cell.length_b   1.000
_cell.length_c   1.000
_cell.angle_alpha   90.00
_cell.angle_beta   90.00
_cell.angle_gamma   90.00
#
_symmetry.space_group_name_H-M   'P 1'
#
loop_
_entity.id
_entity.type
_entity.pdbx_description
1 polymer ?
#
loop_
_entity_poly.entity_id
_entity_poly.type
_entity_poly.pdbx_seq_one_letter_code
_entity_poly.pdbx_strand_id
1 'polypeptide(L)'
;YSSWIRKDKNIDAVINQYKDYEDNISIIKDSNFKNSKNYPNYFSYPNPLSEFPKGTIAGTCLHKIIERFEFRNDNNQELIDLIIEELNFHQIDTSLAFKVKDAILRIINISLGRELQNKKLVDIPNEYLIKELKYDLTLSYEGRNINSNDISNCFFLDQEYEFGEEYANKINDLQIMNKGFHSGCIDCVFPVGNKLEDSKWW
;
A
#
# COMPACT_ATOMS: atom_id res chain seq x y z
N TYR A 1 16.74 -17.78 5.69
CA TYR A 1 15.30 -17.68 5.33
C TYR A 1 15.02 -18.08 3.88
N SER A 2 16.00 -17.97 2.97
CA SER A 2 15.82 -18.24 1.51
C SER A 2 15.93 -19.74 1.13
N SER A 3 16.32 -20.62 2.03
CA SER A 3 16.54 -22.04 1.71
C SER A 3 15.30 -22.93 1.81
N TRP A 4 14.23 -22.47 2.47
CA TRP A 4 12.99 -23.23 2.63
C TRP A 4 12.02 -23.08 1.44
N ILE A 5 12.11 -21.99 0.67
CA ILE A 5 11.21 -21.69 -0.44
C ILE A 5 11.55 -22.49 -1.72
N ARG A 6 12.76 -23.06 -1.83
CA ARG A 6 13.24 -23.75 -3.06
C ARG A 6 12.82 -25.19 -3.26
N LYS A 7 12.02 -25.79 -2.36
CA LYS A 7 11.68 -27.21 -2.45
C LYS A 7 10.27 -27.56 -2.89
N ASP A 8 9.40 -26.57 -3.11
CA ASP A 8 8.02 -26.84 -3.47
C ASP A 8 7.77 -26.46 -4.95
N LYS A 9 7.69 -27.47 -5.82
CA LYS A 9 7.40 -27.29 -7.26
C LYS A 9 6.04 -26.63 -7.55
N ASN A 10 5.17 -26.53 -6.54
CA ASN A 10 3.90 -25.84 -6.63
C ASN A 10 4.04 -24.32 -6.56
N ILE A 11 5.10 -23.79 -5.95
CA ILE A 11 5.31 -22.33 -5.83
C ILE A 11 5.65 -21.73 -7.18
N ASP A 12 6.44 -22.42 -8.02
CA ASP A 12 6.78 -21.94 -9.37
C ASP A 12 5.54 -21.89 -10.27
N ALA A 13 4.60 -22.81 -10.10
CA ALA A 13 3.32 -22.81 -10.82
C ALA A 13 2.43 -21.63 -10.38
N VAL A 14 2.40 -21.30 -9.09
CA VAL A 14 1.66 -20.15 -8.54
C VAL A 14 2.28 -18.84 -9.01
N ILE A 15 3.62 -18.69 -8.98
CA ILE A 15 4.32 -17.49 -9.44
C ILE A 15 4.10 -17.28 -10.96
N ASN A 16 4.09 -18.32 -11.75
CA ASN A 16 3.80 -18.21 -13.20
C ASN A 16 2.34 -17.83 -13.44
N GLN A 17 1.40 -18.34 -12.66
CA GLN A 17 0.00 -17.93 -12.71
C GLN A 17 -0.22 -16.46 -12.36
N TYR A 18 0.57 -15.90 -11.42
CA TYR A 18 0.55 -14.46 -11.10
C TYR A 18 1.13 -13.60 -12.23
N LYS A 19 2.19 -14.05 -12.91
CA LYS A 19 2.73 -13.35 -14.10
C LYS A 19 1.72 -13.29 -15.25
N ASP A 20 1.05 -14.41 -15.52
CA ASP A 20 -0.02 -14.45 -16.53
C ASP A 20 -1.22 -13.55 -16.15
N TYR A 21 -1.44 -13.32 -14.86
CA TYR A 21 -2.50 -12.43 -14.37
C TYR A 21 -2.13 -10.94 -14.57
N GLU A 22 -0.87 -10.54 -14.32
CA GLU A 22 -0.40 -9.18 -14.57
C GLU A 22 -0.40 -8.83 -16.08
N ASP A 23 -0.02 -9.76 -16.94
CA ASP A 23 -0.05 -9.57 -18.38
C ASP A 23 -1.50 -9.47 -18.92
N ASN A 24 -2.46 -10.18 -18.34
CA ASN A 24 -3.87 -10.09 -18.70
C ASN A 24 -4.55 -8.80 -18.17
N ILE A 25 -4.12 -8.23 -17.06
CA ILE A 25 -4.63 -6.93 -16.56
C ILE A 25 -4.24 -5.79 -17.50
N SER A 26 -3.10 -5.88 -18.19
CA SER A 26 -2.68 -4.87 -19.17
C SER A 26 -3.59 -4.83 -20.41
N ILE A 27 -4.22 -5.96 -20.75
CA ILE A 27 -5.13 -6.08 -21.91
C ILE A 27 -6.56 -5.60 -21.58
N ILE A 28 -6.98 -5.69 -20.30
CA ILE A 28 -8.33 -5.26 -19.88
C ILE A 28 -8.46 -3.74 -19.79
N LYS A 29 -7.35 -3.00 -19.74
CA LYS A 29 -7.36 -1.53 -19.60
C LYS A 29 -7.93 -0.76 -20.78
N ASP A 30 -8.07 -1.38 -21.96
CA ASP A 30 -8.45 -0.63 -23.19
C ASP A 30 -9.90 -0.73 -23.62
N SER A 31 -10.76 -1.59 -23.05
CA SER A 31 -12.06 -1.82 -23.67
C SER A 31 -13.33 -1.40 -22.89
N ASN A 32 -13.30 -1.17 -21.56
CA ASN A 32 -14.56 -1.01 -20.82
C ASN A 32 -14.69 0.22 -19.89
N PHE A 33 -13.75 1.19 -19.91
CA PHE A 33 -13.81 2.36 -19.01
C PHE A 33 -14.48 3.62 -19.63
N LYS A 34 -15.26 3.49 -20.69
CA LYS A 34 -15.88 4.66 -21.38
C LYS A 34 -17.18 5.20 -20.77
N ASN A 35 -17.70 4.61 -19.68
CA ASN A 35 -19.02 5.00 -19.15
C ASN A 35 -19.11 5.29 -17.64
N SER A 36 -18.06 5.77 -16.98
CA SER A 36 -18.21 6.29 -15.62
C SER A 36 -18.29 7.82 -15.64
N LYS A 37 -19.49 8.31 -15.38
CA LYS A 37 -19.78 9.73 -15.23
C LYS A 37 -19.02 10.32 -14.04
N ASN A 38 -18.25 11.42 -14.29
CA ASN A 38 -17.81 12.39 -13.31
C ASN A 38 -16.73 12.00 -12.28
N TYR A 39 -15.68 11.29 -12.67
CA TYR A 39 -14.43 11.45 -11.93
C TYR A 39 -13.71 12.70 -12.43
N PRO A 40 -13.28 13.62 -11.54
CA PRO A 40 -12.44 14.73 -11.96
C PRO A 40 -11.20 14.17 -12.65
N ASN A 41 -10.79 14.83 -13.72
CA ASN A 41 -9.75 14.38 -14.65
C ASN A 41 -8.36 14.40 -13.97
N TYR A 42 -8.14 13.54 -12.97
CA TYR A 42 -6.85 13.38 -12.25
C TYR A 42 -5.71 12.91 -13.17
N PHE A 43 -6.04 12.43 -14.38
CA PHE A 43 -5.07 12.00 -15.39
C PHE A 43 -4.50 13.12 -16.25
N SER A 44 -4.89 14.39 -16.03
CA SER A 44 -4.39 15.52 -16.83
C SER A 44 -2.99 16.00 -16.41
N TYR A 45 -2.49 15.57 -15.26
CA TYR A 45 -1.14 15.91 -14.80
C TYR A 45 -0.15 14.78 -15.12
N PRO A 46 0.99 15.08 -15.74
CA PRO A 46 1.99 14.05 -15.98
C PRO A 46 2.42 13.41 -14.66
N ASN A 47 2.50 12.08 -14.66
CA ASN A 47 2.99 11.33 -13.48
C ASN A 47 4.49 11.64 -13.29
N PRO A 48 4.91 12.27 -12.19
CA PRO A 48 6.31 12.60 -11.95
C PRO A 48 7.22 11.37 -11.94
N LEU A 49 6.67 10.19 -11.56
CA LEU A 49 7.40 8.93 -11.50
C LEU A 49 7.31 8.09 -12.78
N SER A 50 6.82 8.65 -13.90
CA SER A 50 6.70 7.91 -15.17
C SER A 50 8.02 7.33 -15.68
N GLU A 51 9.13 8.01 -15.41
CA GLU A 51 10.48 7.60 -15.78
C GLU A 51 11.26 6.92 -14.63
N PHE A 52 10.64 6.79 -13.45
CA PHE A 52 11.28 6.13 -12.32
C PHE A 52 11.38 4.61 -12.58
N PRO A 53 12.51 3.97 -12.20
CA PRO A 53 12.69 2.54 -12.40
C PRO A 53 11.56 1.73 -11.79
N LYS A 54 11.29 0.55 -12.35
CA LYS A 54 10.32 -0.41 -11.82
C LYS A 54 11.03 -1.53 -11.06
N GLY A 55 10.34 -2.14 -10.13
CA GLY A 55 10.83 -3.31 -9.40
C GLY A 55 11.16 -3.05 -7.94
N THR A 56 11.60 -4.11 -7.26
CA THR A 56 11.77 -4.13 -5.79
C THR A 56 12.75 -3.07 -5.29
N ILE A 57 13.88 -2.87 -5.96
CA ILE A 57 14.91 -1.89 -5.55
C ILE A 57 14.32 -0.47 -5.57
N ALA A 58 13.62 -0.14 -6.64
CA ALA A 58 12.96 1.16 -6.79
C ALA A 58 11.87 1.38 -5.73
N GLY A 59 11.05 0.36 -5.48
CA GLY A 59 10.05 0.39 -4.42
C GLY A 59 10.67 0.60 -3.05
N THR A 60 11.70 -0.18 -2.70
CA THR A 60 12.42 -0.04 -1.42
C THR A 60 13.02 1.35 -1.25
N CYS A 61 13.59 1.93 -2.31
CA CYS A 61 14.11 3.30 -2.28
C CYS A 61 13.02 4.31 -1.91
N LEU A 62 11.86 4.27 -2.58
CA LEU A 62 10.75 5.18 -2.30
C LEU A 62 10.19 4.99 -0.87
N HIS A 63 10.04 3.74 -0.41
CA HIS A 63 9.64 3.45 0.97
C HIS A 63 10.61 4.05 1.98
N LYS A 64 11.94 3.92 1.77
CA LYS A 64 12.95 4.50 2.66
C LYS A 64 12.91 6.01 2.71
N ILE A 65 12.67 6.67 1.58
CA ILE A 65 12.50 8.13 1.55
C ILE A 65 11.27 8.53 2.37
N ILE A 66 10.12 7.88 2.15
CA ILE A 66 8.86 8.19 2.87
C ILE A 66 8.99 7.89 4.37
N GLU A 67 9.66 6.80 4.74
CA GLU A 67 9.93 6.43 6.15
C GLU A 67 10.73 7.50 6.88
N ARG A 68 11.81 8.01 6.25
CA ARG A 68 12.76 8.96 6.86
C ARG A 68 12.29 10.39 6.80
N PHE A 69 11.49 10.77 5.80
CA PHE A 69 11.05 12.15 5.60
C PHE A 69 9.96 12.54 6.60
N GLU A 70 10.14 13.65 7.31
CA GLU A 70 9.08 14.28 8.10
C GLU A 70 8.10 15.01 7.17
N PHE A 71 6.82 14.68 7.21
CA PHE A 71 5.82 15.23 6.28
C PHE A 71 5.57 16.72 6.57
N ARG A 72 6.37 17.57 5.93
CA ARG A 72 6.35 19.04 6.02
C ARG A 72 6.51 19.65 4.63
N ASN A 73 5.95 20.86 4.46
CA ASN A 73 6.08 21.58 3.19
C ASN A 73 7.27 22.57 3.19
N ASP A 74 7.82 22.91 4.33
CA ASP A 74 8.79 23.98 4.52
C ASP A 74 10.27 23.54 4.37
N ASN A 75 10.52 22.23 4.41
CA ASN A 75 11.89 21.69 4.37
C ASN A 75 12.26 21.05 3.04
N ASN A 76 12.12 21.82 1.97
CA ASN A 76 12.36 21.36 0.61
C ASN A 76 13.81 20.92 0.33
N GLN A 77 14.80 21.52 1.02
CA GLN A 77 16.20 21.16 0.79
C GLN A 77 16.54 19.84 1.47
N GLU A 78 16.11 19.65 2.69
CA GLU A 78 16.29 18.37 3.42
C GLU A 78 15.66 17.19 2.67
N LEU A 79 14.47 17.39 2.11
CA LEU A 79 13.85 16.35 1.29
C LEU A 79 14.69 16.02 0.05
N ILE A 80 15.25 17.00 -0.64
CA ILE A 80 16.11 16.75 -1.80
C ILE A 80 17.38 16.01 -1.39
N ASP A 81 18.02 16.42 -0.30
CA ASP A 81 19.26 15.82 0.19
C ASP A 81 19.01 14.35 0.57
N LEU A 82 17.91 14.07 1.27
CA LEU A 82 17.47 12.73 1.60
C LEU A 82 17.22 11.89 0.34
N ILE A 83 16.51 12.44 -0.65
CA ILE A 83 16.23 11.74 -1.91
C ILE A 83 17.53 11.40 -2.64
N ILE A 84 18.46 12.34 -2.74
CA ILE A 84 19.75 12.10 -3.41
C ILE A 84 20.56 11.02 -2.68
N GLU A 85 20.56 11.02 -1.34
CA GLU A 85 21.20 9.98 -0.53
C GLU A 85 20.62 8.59 -0.85
N GLU A 86 19.29 8.44 -0.81
CA GLU A 86 18.63 7.15 -1.04
C GLU A 86 18.74 6.69 -2.50
N LEU A 87 18.66 7.60 -3.48
CA LEU A 87 18.89 7.27 -4.90
C LEU A 87 20.30 6.72 -5.11
N ASN A 88 21.33 7.37 -4.54
CA ASN A 88 22.72 6.91 -4.61
C ASN A 88 22.89 5.55 -3.94
N PHE A 89 22.32 5.36 -2.74
CA PHE A 89 22.39 4.08 -2.01
C PHE A 89 21.81 2.92 -2.83
N HIS A 90 20.69 3.15 -3.50
CA HIS A 90 20.02 2.16 -4.34
C HIS A 90 20.50 2.12 -5.79
N GLN A 91 21.56 2.87 -6.14
CA GLN A 91 22.13 2.95 -7.49
C GLN A 91 21.12 3.39 -8.56
N ILE A 92 20.24 4.31 -8.19
CA ILE A 92 19.26 4.94 -9.08
C ILE A 92 19.78 6.32 -9.49
N ASP A 93 19.49 6.74 -10.73
CA ASP A 93 19.93 8.02 -11.27
C ASP A 93 19.41 9.21 -10.43
N THR A 94 20.35 9.97 -9.88
CA THR A 94 20.05 11.16 -9.05
C THR A 94 19.42 12.31 -9.83
N SER A 95 19.49 12.31 -11.17
CA SER A 95 18.78 13.29 -12.00
C SER A 95 17.25 13.25 -11.80
N LEU A 96 16.73 12.13 -11.28
CA LEU A 96 15.33 11.94 -10.96
C LEU A 96 14.90 12.60 -9.63
N ALA A 97 15.83 13.16 -8.84
CA ALA A 97 15.56 13.67 -7.50
C ALA A 97 14.41 14.70 -7.46
N PHE A 98 14.36 15.63 -8.41
CA PHE A 98 13.29 16.63 -8.46
C PHE A 98 11.94 16.02 -8.82
N LYS A 99 11.90 14.98 -9.65
CA LYS A 99 10.66 14.26 -9.99
C LYS A 99 10.13 13.47 -8.80
N VAL A 100 11.03 12.80 -8.06
CA VAL A 100 10.69 12.09 -6.81
C VAL A 100 10.17 13.07 -5.77
N LYS A 101 10.83 14.22 -5.59
CA LYS A 101 10.37 15.29 -4.69
C LYS A 101 8.95 15.74 -5.05
N ASP A 102 8.69 16.06 -6.32
CA ASP A 102 7.37 16.50 -6.77
C ASP A 102 6.29 15.43 -6.47
N ALA A 103 6.61 14.16 -6.70
CA ALA A 103 5.71 13.06 -6.36
C ALA A 103 5.41 12.99 -4.87
N ILE A 104 6.42 13.07 -4.01
CA ILE A 104 6.25 13.00 -2.55
C ILE A 104 5.42 14.18 -2.05
N LEU A 105 5.74 15.40 -2.50
CA LEU A 105 4.97 16.59 -2.10
C LEU A 105 3.51 16.52 -2.56
N ARG A 106 3.22 15.93 -3.71
CA ARG A 106 1.85 15.68 -4.14
C ARG A 106 1.15 14.67 -3.23
N ILE A 107 1.81 13.56 -2.90
CA ILE A 107 1.25 12.51 -2.02
C ILE A 107 0.89 13.07 -0.66
N ILE A 108 1.79 13.79 0.00
CA ILE A 108 1.53 14.31 1.35
C ILE A 108 0.48 15.44 1.38
N ASN A 109 0.21 16.08 0.23
CA ASN A 109 -0.75 17.17 0.10
C ASN A 109 -2.10 16.74 -0.49
N ILE A 110 -2.28 15.48 -0.87
CA ILE A 110 -3.58 14.99 -1.34
C ILE A 110 -4.57 14.83 -0.18
N SER A 111 -5.84 15.16 -0.43
CA SER A 111 -6.90 14.89 0.55
C SER A 111 -7.13 13.38 0.67
N LEU A 112 -7.14 12.89 1.90
CA LEU A 112 -7.38 11.47 2.23
C LEU A 112 -8.86 11.08 2.19
N GLY A 113 -9.74 11.98 1.78
CA GLY A 113 -11.16 11.71 1.62
C GLY A 113 -12.01 12.03 2.85
N ARG A 114 -13.32 11.87 2.69
CA ARG A 114 -14.32 12.29 3.69
C ARG A 114 -14.23 11.48 4.99
N GLU A 115 -13.95 10.21 4.91
CA GLU A 115 -13.82 9.33 6.08
C GLU A 115 -12.67 9.78 6.99
N LEU A 116 -11.63 10.32 6.42
CA LEU A 116 -10.49 10.91 7.11
C LEU A 116 -10.62 12.43 7.28
N GLN A 117 -11.86 12.96 7.28
CA GLN A 117 -12.16 14.37 7.47
C GLN A 117 -11.45 15.29 6.45
N ASN A 118 -11.18 14.78 5.24
CA ASN A 118 -10.39 15.44 4.19
C ASN A 118 -9.00 15.93 4.64
N LYS A 119 -8.44 15.36 5.70
CA LYS A 119 -7.07 15.65 6.13
C LYS A 119 -6.07 15.28 5.05
N LYS A 120 -4.91 15.88 5.12
CA LYS A 120 -3.72 15.54 4.33
C LYS A 120 -2.67 14.97 5.25
N LEU A 121 -1.74 14.18 4.74
CA LEU A 121 -0.64 13.66 5.56
C LEU A 121 0.19 14.78 6.19
N VAL A 122 0.37 15.91 5.47
CA VAL A 122 1.09 17.09 5.98
C VAL A 122 0.40 17.78 7.16
N ASP A 123 -0.90 17.58 7.35
CA ASP A 123 -1.67 18.16 8.46
C ASP A 123 -1.56 17.31 9.76
N ILE A 124 -0.94 16.12 9.69
CA ILE A 124 -0.79 15.21 10.81
C ILE A 124 0.54 15.51 11.50
N PRO A 125 0.54 15.85 12.81
CA PRO A 125 1.78 16.04 13.54
C PRO A 125 2.65 14.78 13.51
N ASN A 126 3.95 14.93 13.24
CA ASN A 126 4.88 13.81 13.12
C ASN A 126 4.94 12.93 14.39
N GLU A 127 4.70 13.49 15.55
CA GLU A 127 4.63 12.77 16.83
C GLU A 127 3.47 11.76 16.91
N TYR A 128 2.44 11.91 16.07
CA TYR A 128 1.29 11.00 15.98
C TYR A 128 1.35 10.11 14.75
N LEU A 129 2.38 10.24 13.94
CA LEU A 129 2.57 9.48 12.71
C LEU A 129 3.51 8.30 12.99
N ILE A 130 2.98 7.09 12.99
CA ILE A 130 3.78 5.87 13.14
C ILE A 130 4.06 5.33 11.75
N LYS A 131 5.33 5.25 11.37
CA LYS A 131 5.78 4.70 10.09
C LYS A 131 6.42 3.34 10.28
N GLU A 132 6.25 2.45 9.30
CA GLU A 132 6.82 1.09 9.30
C GLU A 132 6.49 0.31 10.58
N LEU A 133 5.19 0.34 10.99
CA LEU A 133 4.73 -0.40 12.16
C LEU A 133 4.77 -1.91 11.90
N LYS A 134 5.75 -2.57 12.49
CA LYS A 134 5.86 -4.04 12.42
C LYS A 134 4.86 -4.70 13.36
N TYR A 135 4.25 -5.77 12.89
CA TYR A 135 3.33 -6.56 13.69
C TYR A 135 3.51 -8.06 13.49
N ASP A 136 3.21 -8.80 14.56
CA ASP A 136 3.14 -10.26 14.56
C ASP A 136 1.82 -10.66 15.24
N LEU A 137 0.86 -11.15 14.45
CA LEU A 137 -0.45 -11.58 14.92
C LEU A 137 -0.56 -13.09 14.91
N THR A 138 -1.08 -13.68 15.96
CA THR A 138 -1.37 -15.12 15.97
C THR A 138 -2.57 -15.41 15.08
N LEU A 139 -2.44 -16.39 14.21
CA LEU A 139 -3.55 -16.88 13.37
C LEU A 139 -4.42 -17.85 14.15
N SER A 140 -4.96 -17.38 15.29
CA SER A 140 -5.90 -18.13 16.12
C SER A 140 -6.95 -17.18 16.69
N TYR A 141 -8.17 -17.65 16.72
CA TYR A 141 -9.29 -16.95 17.36
C TYR A 141 -9.93 -17.88 18.38
N GLU A 142 -10.04 -17.43 19.63
CA GLU A 142 -10.60 -18.23 20.74
C GLU A 142 -9.98 -19.64 20.87
N GLY A 143 -8.68 -19.74 20.65
CA GLY A 143 -7.93 -21.02 20.75
C GLY A 143 -8.07 -21.95 19.55
N ARG A 144 -8.80 -21.58 18.50
CA ARG A 144 -8.89 -22.30 17.22
C ARG A 144 -8.15 -21.57 16.10
N ASN A 145 -7.77 -22.32 15.08
CA ASN A 145 -7.12 -21.75 13.90
C ASN A 145 -8.13 -20.95 13.07
N ILE A 146 -7.66 -19.85 12.43
CA ILE A 146 -8.43 -19.10 11.44
C ILE A 146 -8.60 -19.96 10.19
N ASN A 147 -9.80 -20.03 9.68
CA ASN A 147 -10.15 -20.75 8.46
C ASN A 147 -10.77 -19.80 7.40
N SER A 148 -11.05 -20.33 6.20
CA SER A 148 -11.62 -19.55 5.10
C SER A 148 -12.96 -18.90 5.46
N ASN A 149 -13.78 -19.56 6.29
CA ASN A 149 -15.07 -19.01 6.70
C ASN A 149 -14.92 -17.77 7.60
N ASP A 150 -13.89 -17.76 8.49
CA ASP A 150 -13.61 -16.60 9.32
C ASP A 150 -13.21 -15.38 8.47
N ILE A 151 -12.39 -15.61 7.45
CA ILE A 151 -11.95 -14.57 6.51
C ILE A 151 -13.12 -14.12 5.64
N SER A 152 -13.89 -15.04 5.10
CA SER A 152 -15.08 -14.77 4.28
C SER A 152 -16.11 -13.91 5.03
N ASN A 153 -16.35 -14.20 6.32
CA ASN A 153 -17.27 -13.44 7.15
C ASN A 153 -16.87 -11.95 7.29
N CYS A 154 -15.58 -11.63 7.24
CA CYS A 154 -15.13 -10.23 7.27
C CYS A 154 -15.63 -9.45 6.04
N PHE A 155 -15.70 -10.09 4.87
CA PHE A 155 -16.23 -9.46 3.65
C PHE A 155 -17.75 -9.35 3.65
N PHE A 156 -18.49 -10.28 4.29
CA PHE A 156 -19.92 -10.16 4.44
C PHE A 156 -20.35 -9.03 5.39
N LEU A 157 -19.50 -8.67 6.35
CA LEU A 157 -19.77 -7.56 7.28
C LEU A 157 -19.64 -6.19 6.60
N ASP A 158 -18.90 -6.12 5.49
CA ASP A 158 -18.68 -4.88 4.74
C ASP A 158 -19.71 -4.74 3.63
N GLN A 159 -20.89 -4.19 3.99
CA GLN A 159 -22.00 -3.98 3.07
C GLN A 159 -21.78 -2.81 2.08
N GLU A 160 -20.72 -2.03 2.23
CA GLU A 160 -20.44 -0.87 1.38
C GLU A 160 -19.71 -1.25 0.10
N TYR A 161 -19.12 -2.46 0.01
CA TYR A 161 -18.38 -2.92 -1.16
C TYR A 161 -19.25 -3.76 -2.09
N GLU A 162 -19.46 -3.28 -3.31
CA GLU A 162 -20.25 -3.90 -4.39
C GLU A 162 -19.87 -5.37 -4.68
N PHE A 163 -18.63 -5.78 -4.37
CA PHE A 163 -18.11 -7.12 -4.63
C PHE A 163 -17.90 -7.98 -3.37
N GLY A 164 -18.31 -7.51 -2.19
CA GLY A 164 -18.04 -8.19 -0.92
C GLY A 164 -18.57 -9.61 -0.87
N GLU A 165 -19.82 -9.83 -1.30
CA GLU A 165 -20.45 -11.15 -1.28
C GLU A 165 -19.79 -12.14 -2.27
N GLU A 166 -19.48 -11.70 -3.50
CA GLU A 166 -18.81 -12.55 -4.48
C GLU A 166 -17.41 -12.96 -4.01
N TYR A 167 -16.68 -12.02 -3.40
CA TYR A 167 -15.35 -12.27 -2.84
C TYR A 167 -15.41 -13.24 -1.66
N ALA A 168 -16.36 -13.03 -0.75
CA ALA A 168 -16.58 -13.89 0.39
C ALA A 168 -16.86 -15.35 -0.01
N ASN A 169 -17.71 -15.57 -1.01
CA ASN A 169 -18.00 -16.89 -1.54
C ASN A 169 -16.75 -17.55 -2.14
N LYS A 170 -15.96 -16.82 -2.94
CA LYS A 170 -14.70 -17.34 -3.52
C LYS A 170 -13.67 -17.70 -2.44
N ILE A 171 -13.58 -16.93 -1.34
CA ILE A 171 -12.68 -17.24 -0.23
C ILE A 171 -13.12 -18.52 0.49
N ASN A 172 -14.42 -18.73 0.68
CA ASN A 172 -14.95 -19.96 1.29
C ASN A 172 -14.54 -21.22 0.52
N ASP A 173 -14.50 -21.15 -0.81
CA ASP A 173 -14.11 -22.28 -1.68
C ASP A 173 -12.64 -22.64 -1.56
N LEU A 174 -11.78 -21.75 -1.05
CA LEU A 174 -10.33 -21.96 -0.98
C LEU A 174 -9.86 -22.95 0.09
N GLN A 175 -10.73 -23.40 1.03
CA GLN A 175 -10.41 -24.34 2.11
C GLN A 175 -9.11 -23.98 2.88
N ILE A 176 -8.91 -22.71 3.17
CA ILE A 176 -7.71 -22.21 3.85
C ILE A 176 -7.79 -22.61 5.33
N MET A 177 -6.75 -23.26 5.85
CA MET A 177 -6.50 -23.44 7.28
C MET A 177 -5.10 -22.92 7.59
N ASN A 178 -5.02 -21.82 8.32
CA ASN A 178 -3.75 -21.20 8.69
C ASN A 178 -3.43 -21.43 10.15
N LYS A 179 -2.17 -21.85 10.38
CA LYS A 179 -1.55 -21.95 11.71
C LYS A 179 -0.33 -21.05 11.77
N GLY A 180 -0.07 -20.46 12.93
CA GLY A 180 1.16 -19.72 13.18
C GLY A 180 0.94 -18.25 13.39
N PHE A 181 1.80 -17.44 12.81
CA PHE A 181 1.76 -15.99 12.93
C PHE A 181 1.61 -15.36 11.55
N HIS A 182 0.89 -14.27 11.52
CA HIS A 182 0.84 -13.35 10.39
C HIS A 182 1.70 -12.14 10.74
N SER A 183 2.86 -12.05 10.13
CA SER A 183 3.80 -10.94 10.33
C SER A 183 3.76 -10.00 9.14
N GLY A 184 3.84 -8.72 9.41
CA GLY A 184 3.85 -7.71 8.36
C GLY A 184 4.37 -6.37 8.86
N CYS A 185 4.31 -5.40 7.96
CA CYS A 185 4.62 -4.01 8.25
C CYS A 185 3.50 -3.14 7.69
N ILE A 186 3.02 -2.18 8.48
CA ILE A 186 2.07 -1.16 8.04
C ILE A 186 2.86 0.10 7.76
N ASP A 187 2.84 0.59 6.53
CA ASP A 187 3.66 1.71 6.07
C ASP A 187 3.43 2.99 6.88
N CYS A 188 2.18 3.27 7.23
CA CYS A 188 1.82 4.49 7.96
C CYS A 188 0.53 4.30 8.76
N VAL A 189 0.57 4.68 10.05
CA VAL A 189 -0.58 4.68 10.95
C VAL A 189 -0.68 6.04 11.64
N PHE A 190 -1.88 6.61 11.70
CA PHE A 190 -2.12 7.91 12.32
C PHE A 190 -3.55 8.02 12.88
N PRO A 191 -3.78 8.89 13.89
CA PRO A 191 -5.09 9.09 14.48
C PRO A 191 -5.90 10.14 13.70
N VAL A 192 -7.19 9.91 13.59
CA VAL A 192 -8.14 10.89 13.06
C VAL A 192 -9.24 11.14 14.10
N GLY A 193 -9.31 12.37 14.58
CA GLY A 193 -10.25 12.82 15.60
C GLY A 193 -9.93 14.22 16.09
N ASN A 194 -10.79 14.78 16.94
CA ASN A 194 -10.59 16.10 17.54
C ASN A 194 -9.71 16.05 18.78
N LYS A 195 -9.62 14.89 19.43
CA LYS A 195 -8.74 14.61 20.58
C LYS A 195 -8.17 13.22 20.39
N LEU A 196 -6.94 13.00 20.87
CA LEU A 196 -6.24 11.73 20.75
C LEU A 196 -7.02 10.57 21.40
N GLU A 197 -7.65 10.83 22.55
CA GLU A 197 -8.42 9.86 23.33
C GLU A 197 -9.66 9.33 22.58
N ASP A 198 -10.27 10.18 21.72
CA ASP A 198 -11.46 9.86 20.93
C ASP A 198 -11.13 9.55 19.46
N SER A 199 -9.85 9.46 19.13
CA SER A 199 -9.41 9.28 17.74
C SER A 199 -9.50 7.83 17.29
N LYS A 200 -9.93 7.65 16.04
CA LYS A 200 -9.76 6.38 15.34
C LYS A 200 -8.39 6.35 14.69
N TRP A 201 -7.73 5.21 14.75
CA TRP A 201 -6.45 4.98 14.10
C TRP A 201 -6.66 4.40 12.69
N TRP A 202 -5.91 4.91 11.76
CA TRP A 202 -5.97 4.55 10.33
C TRP A 202 -4.60 4.16 9.83
#